data_dee7636e8b359221e851d316652d4770
#
_entry.id   dee7636e8b359221e851d316652d4770
#
_cell.length_a   1.000
_cell.length_b   1.000
_cell.length_c   1.000
_cell.angle_alpha   90.00
_cell.angle_beta   90.00
_cell.angle_gamma   90.00
#
_symmetry.space_group_name_H-M   'P 1'
#
loop_
_entity.id
_entity.type
_entity.pdbx_description
1 polymer ?
#
loop_
_entity_poly.entity_id
_entity_poly.type
_entity_poly.pdbx_seq_one_letter_code
_entity_poly.pdbx_strand_id
1 'polypeptide(L)'
;QTLELSNKLVDQGQMVNNGTIHNNNTSNNSHNKTFNLNFFLNETCKDAMNITDFVKSLQLNLQDLERVGELGYVEGISHAFVKGLNDLEVHKRPIHCSDLKREIIHIKDKDKWERDTTNQDKLKRAIKDVSNKNIMLLDDWQKKNPGYDKYNDRKNDIYLKMMVQAMGPADHIAEKRDFGKIIRRIAKNTIIEKE
;
A
#
# COMPACT_ATOMS: atom_id res chain seq x y z
N GLN A 1 15.41 24.81 -66.21
CA GLN A 1 14.39 24.98 -67.24
C GLN A 1 13.07 24.51 -66.66
N THR A 2 12.34 25.41 -66.39
CA THR A 2 11.18 26.10 -66.96
C THR A 2 9.93 25.57 -66.28
N LEU A 3 9.33 26.37 -65.36
CA LEU A 3 8.34 27.40 -65.67
C LEU A 3 6.95 26.84 -66.05
N GLU A 4 6.05 27.21 -65.18
CA GLU A 4 4.76 27.81 -65.55
C GLU A 4 3.67 26.91 -66.15
N LEU A 5 2.56 26.98 -65.55
CA LEU A 5 1.34 27.62 -66.01
C LEU A 5 0.16 27.16 -65.11
N SER A 6 -0.30 28.02 -64.32
CA SER A 6 -1.36 29.02 -64.58
C SER A 6 -2.78 28.49 -64.37
N ASN A 7 -3.36 29.09 -63.37
CA ASN A 7 -4.71 29.67 -63.32
C ASN A 7 -5.68 29.37 -64.48
N LYS A 8 -6.84 28.98 -64.04
CA LYS A 8 -8.21 29.37 -64.46
C LYS A 8 -9.14 28.21 -64.20
N LEU A 9 -10.26 28.34 -63.63
CA LEU A 9 -11.43 29.20 -63.72
C LEU A 9 -12.32 28.90 -62.50
N VAL A 10 -12.67 29.76 -61.67
CA VAL A 10 -13.79 30.65 -61.54
C VAL A 10 -15.12 30.16 -62.20
N ASP A 11 -16.03 29.97 -61.34
CA ASP A 11 -17.40 30.51 -61.33
C ASP A 11 -18.57 29.54 -61.50
N GLN A 12 -19.51 29.85 -60.68
CA GLN A 12 -20.95 29.63 -60.76
C GLN A 12 -21.58 28.39 -60.14
N GLY A 13 -22.33 28.68 -59.08
CA GLY A 13 -23.35 27.79 -58.55
C GLY A 13 -23.82 28.17 -57.16
N GLN A 14 -24.42 29.35 -56.98
CA GLN A 14 -25.24 29.66 -55.82
C GLN A 14 -26.38 28.64 -55.72
N MET A 15 -26.47 27.89 -54.60
CA MET A 15 -27.74 27.39 -54.07
C MET A 15 -27.78 27.66 -52.58
N VAL A 16 -28.63 28.62 -52.27
CA VAL A 16 -29.07 28.90 -50.91
C VAL A 16 -29.89 27.75 -50.44
N ASN A 17 -29.44 27.03 -49.42
CA ASN A 17 -30.30 26.16 -48.65
C ASN A 17 -30.33 26.64 -47.21
N ASN A 18 -31.43 27.32 -46.88
CA ASN A 18 -31.82 27.61 -45.52
C ASN A 18 -32.13 26.31 -44.79
N GLY A 19 -31.15 25.73 -44.16
CA GLY A 19 -31.27 24.62 -43.21
C GLY A 19 -31.11 25.19 -41.79
N THR A 20 -32.21 25.25 -41.09
CA THR A 20 -32.28 25.59 -39.68
C THR A 20 -31.39 24.63 -38.91
N ILE A 21 -30.24 25.07 -38.43
CA ILE A 21 -29.41 24.31 -37.54
C ILE A 21 -30.08 24.31 -36.16
N HIS A 22 -30.79 23.24 -35.85
CA HIS A 22 -31.14 22.91 -34.47
C HIS A 22 -29.86 22.55 -33.74
N ASN A 23 -29.28 23.51 -33.03
CA ASN A 23 -28.27 23.26 -32.01
C ASN A 23 -28.94 22.53 -30.85
N ASN A 24 -29.01 21.20 -30.93
CA ASN A 24 -29.22 20.36 -29.78
C ASN A 24 -27.91 20.32 -28.98
N ASN A 25 -27.63 21.37 -28.21
CA ASN A 25 -26.73 21.33 -27.09
C ASN A 25 -27.37 20.47 -26.01
N THR A 26 -27.34 19.14 -26.20
CA THR A 26 -27.44 18.21 -25.11
C THR A 26 -26.08 18.27 -24.42
N SER A 27 -25.93 19.17 -23.47
CA SER A 27 -24.89 19.12 -22.48
C SER A 27 -25.15 17.86 -21.63
N ASN A 28 -24.59 16.73 -22.07
CA ASN A 28 -24.41 15.56 -21.22
C ASN A 28 -23.44 15.98 -20.11
N ASN A 29 -23.99 16.56 -19.03
CA ASN A 29 -23.35 16.63 -17.74
C ASN A 29 -23.23 15.22 -17.18
N SER A 30 -22.43 14.37 -17.82
CA SER A 30 -21.89 13.21 -17.18
C SER A 30 -20.87 13.73 -16.16
N HIS A 31 -21.30 13.85 -14.91
CA HIS A 31 -20.41 14.07 -13.77
C HIS A 31 -19.56 12.81 -13.54
N ASN A 32 -18.78 12.42 -14.53
CA ASN A 32 -17.69 11.49 -14.34
C ASN A 32 -16.62 12.23 -13.52
N LYS A 33 -16.78 12.20 -12.19
CA LYS A 33 -15.70 12.58 -11.29
C LYS A 33 -14.58 11.60 -11.55
N THR A 34 -13.67 11.96 -12.46
CA THR A 34 -12.46 11.16 -12.70
C THR A 34 -11.63 11.21 -11.42
N PHE A 35 -11.41 10.06 -10.79
CA PHE A 35 -10.57 9.95 -9.59
C PHE A 35 -9.20 10.56 -9.87
N ASN A 36 -8.81 11.55 -9.07
CA ASN A 36 -7.50 12.19 -9.15
C ASN A 36 -6.63 11.72 -7.97
N LEU A 37 -5.69 10.82 -8.27
CA LEU A 37 -4.77 10.26 -7.27
C LEU A 37 -3.94 11.34 -6.57
N ASN A 38 -3.49 12.35 -7.30
CA ASN A 38 -2.66 13.42 -6.74
C ASN A 38 -3.45 14.26 -5.74
N PHE A 39 -4.69 14.59 -6.07
CA PHE A 39 -5.62 15.26 -5.16
C PHE A 39 -5.91 14.41 -3.92
N PHE A 40 -6.19 13.11 -4.11
CA PHE A 40 -6.43 12.20 -2.99
C PHE A 40 -5.25 12.17 -2.02
N LEU A 41 -4.03 11.97 -2.51
CA LEU A 41 -2.85 11.86 -1.65
C LEU A 41 -2.49 13.19 -0.98
N ASN A 42 -2.50 14.32 -1.72
CA ASN A 42 -1.95 15.57 -1.21
C ASN A 42 -2.99 16.48 -0.55
N GLU A 43 -4.29 16.29 -0.83
CA GLU A 43 -5.35 17.10 -0.22
C GLU A 43 -6.17 16.26 0.77
N THR A 44 -6.73 15.11 0.32
CA THR A 44 -7.55 14.28 1.21
C THR A 44 -6.70 13.63 2.31
N CYS A 45 -5.52 13.14 1.97
CA CYS A 45 -4.59 12.47 2.90
C CYS A 45 -3.45 13.38 3.35
N LYS A 46 -3.63 14.71 3.33
CA LYS A 46 -2.60 15.68 3.75
C LYS A 46 -2.13 15.46 5.18
N ASP A 47 -3.03 15.08 6.07
CA ASP A 47 -2.76 14.85 7.50
C ASP A 47 -2.39 13.38 7.82
N ALA A 48 -2.08 12.58 6.81
CA ALA A 48 -1.61 11.21 7.01
C ALA A 48 -0.28 11.20 7.77
N MET A 49 -0.06 10.16 8.56
CA MET A 49 1.21 9.95 9.27
C MET A 49 2.36 9.67 8.31
N ASN A 50 3.59 9.92 8.71
CA ASN A 50 4.74 9.33 8.05
C ASN A 50 4.83 7.83 8.38
N ILE A 51 5.33 7.02 7.47
CA ILE A 51 5.49 5.57 7.68
C ILE A 51 6.33 5.23 8.89
N THR A 52 7.38 6.02 9.14
CA THR A 52 8.25 5.86 10.31
C THR A 52 7.52 6.15 11.62
N ASP A 53 6.65 7.16 11.65
CA ASP A 53 5.88 7.52 12.84
C ASP A 53 4.78 6.50 13.10
N PHE A 54 4.14 6.00 12.05
CA PHE A 54 3.20 4.88 12.14
C PHE A 54 3.84 3.65 12.77
N VAL A 55 5.00 3.21 12.27
CA VAL A 55 5.70 2.05 12.84
C VAL A 55 6.07 2.28 14.30
N LYS A 56 6.52 3.50 14.66
CA LYS A 56 6.81 3.84 16.06
C LYS A 56 5.57 3.79 16.95
N SER A 57 4.43 4.25 16.46
CA SER A 57 3.17 4.30 17.20
C SER A 57 2.51 2.93 17.44
N LEU A 58 2.89 1.90 16.66
CA LEU A 58 2.33 0.57 16.82
C LEU A 58 2.58 0.00 18.22
N GLN A 59 1.50 -0.31 18.92
CA GLN A 59 1.53 -0.94 20.24
C GLN A 59 1.37 -2.45 20.09
N LEU A 60 2.49 -3.15 19.95
CA LEU A 60 2.51 -4.61 19.92
C LEU A 60 2.50 -5.16 21.35
N ASN A 61 1.86 -6.30 21.55
CA ASN A 61 1.74 -6.96 22.85
C ASN A 61 2.10 -8.44 22.75
N LEU A 62 2.08 -9.15 23.89
CA LEU A 62 2.46 -10.57 23.92
C LEU A 62 1.55 -11.46 23.07
N GLN A 63 0.27 -11.09 22.88
CA GLN A 63 -0.63 -11.83 22.00
C GLN A 63 -0.21 -11.71 20.53
N ASP A 64 0.34 -10.57 20.12
CA ASP A 64 0.87 -10.38 18.76
C ASP A 64 2.12 -11.28 18.55
N LEU A 65 2.98 -11.41 19.55
CA LEU A 65 4.13 -12.33 19.52
C LEU A 65 3.66 -13.80 19.49
N GLU A 66 2.74 -14.18 20.36
CA GLU A 66 2.18 -15.53 20.39
C GLU A 66 1.52 -15.91 19.07
N ARG A 67 0.82 -14.96 18.45
CA ARG A 67 0.24 -15.12 17.11
C ARG A 67 1.32 -15.41 16.04
N VAL A 68 2.47 -14.72 16.10
CA VAL A 68 3.60 -15.04 15.21
C VAL A 68 4.08 -16.47 15.44
N GLY A 69 4.19 -16.90 16.69
CA GLY A 69 4.55 -18.28 17.04
C GLY A 69 3.56 -19.32 16.52
N GLU A 70 2.27 -19.06 16.63
CA GLU A 70 1.20 -19.99 16.23
C GLU A 70 1.00 -20.07 14.73
N LEU A 71 0.86 -18.92 14.08
CA LEU A 71 0.46 -18.80 12.67
C LEU A 71 1.63 -18.62 11.71
N GLY A 72 2.84 -18.39 12.25
CA GLY A 72 4.07 -18.15 11.48
C GLY A 72 4.31 -16.67 11.18
N TYR A 73 5.55 -16.39 10.77
CA TYR A 73 6.06 -15.03 10.52
C TYR A 73 5.17 -14.17 9.62
N VAL A 74 4.84 -14.69 8.43
CA VAL A 74 4.07 -13.95 7.42
C VAL A 74 2.70 -13.53 7.94
N GLU A 75 1.99 -14.48 8.58
CA GLU A 75 0.64 -14.26 9.09
C GLU A 75 0.65 -13.27 10.26
N GLY A 76 1.51 -13.53 11.25
CA GLY A 76 1.59 -12.71 12.45
C GLY A 76 2.01 -11.27 12.16
N ILE A 77 3.07 -11.07 11.36
CA ILE A 77 3.55 -9.72 11.03
C ILE A 77 2.55 -8.97 10.13
N SER A 78 1.93 -9.65 9.15
CA SER A 78 0.87 -9.03 8.35
C SER A 78 -0.29 -8.58 9.22
N HIS A 79 -0.72 -9.42 10.17
CA HIS A 79 -1.81 -9.09 11.09
C HIS A 79 -1.47 -7.86 11.93
N ALA A 80 -0.30 -7.83 12.54
CA ALA A 80 0.14 -6.70 13.38
C ALA A 80 0.15 -5.38 12.59
N PHE A 81 0.69 -5.42 11.37
CA PHE A 81 0.76 -4.26 10.48
C PHE A 81 -0.62 -3.77 10.06
N VAL A 82 -1.46 -4.69 9.55
CA VAL A 82 -2.81 -4.38 9.05
C VAL A 82 -3.74 -3.91 10.17
N LYS A 83 -3.66 -4.53 11.36
CA LYS A 83 -4.39 -4.08 12.55
C LYS A 83 -4.09 -2.61 12.86
N GLY A 84 -2.79 -2.24 12.93
CA GLY A 84 -2.41 -0.86 13.18
C GLY A 84 -2.89 0.12 12.10
N LEU A 85 -2.92 -0.30 10.81
CA LEU A 85 -3.51 0.52 9.74
C LEU A 85 -5.03 0.68 9.89
N ASN A 86 -5.73 -0.37 10.35
CA ASN A 86 -7.17 -0.33 10.53
C ASN A 86 -7.61 0.47 11.75
N ASP A 87 -6.72 0.66 12.72
CA ASP A 87 -6.95 1.54 13.87
C ASP A 87 -6.90 3.03 13.46
N LEU A 88 -6.43 3.33 12.24
CA LEU A 88 -6.41 4.67 11.66
C LEU A 88 -7.54 4.87 10.66
N GLU A 89 -8.11 6.09 10.65
CA GLU A 89 -8.98 6.55 9.56
C GLU A 89 -8.22 6.48 8.23
N VAL A 90 -8.92 6.14 7.14
CA VAL A 90 -8.29 5.90 5.82
C VAL A 90 -7.36 7.02 5.39
N HIS A 91 -7.81 8.27 5.55
CA HIS A 91 -7.04 9.45 5.15
C HIS A 91 -5.82 9.77 6.05
N LYS A 92 -5.71 9.10 7.22
CA LYS A 92 -4.56 9.23 8.14
C LYS A 92 -3.53 8.10 7.96
N ARG A 93 -3.84 7.09 7.16
CA ARG A 93 -2.92 5.98 6.89
C ARG A 93 -1.72 6.44 6.08
N PRO A 94 -0.51 5.98 6.41
CA PRO A 94 0.72 6.35 5.70
C PRO A 94 0.92 5.63 4.36
N ILE A 95 0.02 4.70 4.02
CA ILE A 95 0.16 3.80 2.87
C ILE A 95 -1.16 3.71 2.12
N HIS A 96 -1.10 3.83 0.79
CA HIS A 96 -2.21 3.58 -0.12
C HIS A 96 -1.75 2.79 -1.34
N CYS A 97 -2.57 1.84 -1.77
CA CYS A 97 -2.34 1.06 -2.99
C CYS A 97 -3.26 1.57 -4.11
N SER A 98 -2.69 2.04 -5.22
CA SER A 98 -3.47 2.52 -6.38
C SER A 98 -3.73 1.45 -7.44
N ASP A 99 -2.93 0.37 -7.45
CA ASP A 99 -3.08 -0.77 -8.35
C ASP A 99 -2.60 -2.05 -7.65
N LEU A 100 -3.55 -2.88 -7.22
CA LEU A 100 -3.24 -4.13 -6.51
C LEU A 100 -2.57 -5.17 -7.42
N LYS A 101 -2.92 -5.19 -8.71
CA LYS A 101 -2.37 -6.16 -9.67
C LYS A 101 -0.87 -5.92 -9.90
N ARG A 102 -0.49 -4.63 -9.99
CA ARG A 102 0.90 -4.20 -10.17
C ARG A 102 1.60 -3.86 -8.86
N GLU A 103 0.89 -3.97 -7.73
CA GLU A 103 1.37 -3.60 -6.38
C GLU A 103 1.98 -2.20 -6.34
N ILE A 104 1.26 -1.23 -6.97
CA ILE A 104 1.68 0.18 -6.95
C ILE A 104 1.27 0.79 -5.63
N ILE A 105 2.26 1.00 -4.77
CA ILE A 105 2.10 1.46 -3.40
C ILE A 105 2.64 2.89 -3.30
N HIS A 106 1.87 3.75 -2.64
CA HIS A 106 2.24 5.11 -2.29
C HIS A 106 2.43 5.19 -0.79
N ILE A 107 3.53 5.81 -0.37
CA ILE A 107 3.94 5.90 1.04
C ILE A 107 4.19 7.36 1.37
N LYS A 108 3.66 7.82 2.52
CA LYS A 108 4.04 9.11 3.08
C LYS A 108 5.29 8.94 3.93
N ASP A 109 6.32 9.66 3.57
CA ASP A 109 7.60 9.67 4.29
C ASP A 109 8.18 11.09 4.26
N LYS A 110 8.68 11.57 5.39
CA LYS A 110 9.21 12.95 5.53
C LYS A 110 8.22 14.00 5.00
N ASP A 111 6.95 13.83 5.35
CA ASP A 111 5.82 14.70 4.99
C ASP A 111 5.52 14.80 3.48
N LYS A 112 6.02 13.85 2.68
CA LYS A 112 5.77 13.77 1.24
C LYS A 112 5.21 12.42 0.84
N TRP A 113 4.22 12.46 -0.04
CA TRP A 113 3.72 11.27 -0.72
C TRP A 113 4.63 10.93 -1.90
N GLU A 114 5.05 9.70 -1.96
CA GLU A 114 5.83 9.18 -3.09
C GLU A 114 5.43 7.74 -3.40
N ARG A 115 5.58 7.37 -4.66
CA ARG A 115 5.47 5.96 -5.04
C ARG A 115 6.70 5.23 -4.51
N ASP A 116 6.49 4.11 -3.81
CA ASP A 116 7.61 3.27 -3.38
C ASP A 116 8.37 2.72 -4.61
N THR A 117 9.63 2.38 -4.41
CA THR A 117 10.47 1.82 -5.47
C THR A 117 9.86 0.54 -6.03
N THR A 118 10.30 0.12 -7.21
CA THR A 118 9.91 -1.18 -7.79
C THR A 118 10.29 -2.35 -6.87
N ASN A 119 11.31 -2.16 -6.03
CA ASN A 119 11.74 -3.13 -5.03
C ASN A 119 10.99 -2.99 -3.68
N GLN A 120 10.13 -1.98 -3.53
CA GLN A 120 9.33 -1.68 -2.32
C GLN A 120 10.20 -1.50 -1.06
N ASP A 121 11.28 -0.76 -1.19
CA ASP A 121 12.32 -0.64 -0.15
C ASP A 121 11.81 0.01 1.14
N LYS A 122 10.94 1.02 1.02
CA LYS A 122 10.37 1.70 2.21
C LYS A 122 9.43 0.80 2.97
N LEU A 123 8.55 0.09 2.24
CA LEU A 123 7.62 -0.84 2.87
C LEU A 123 8.35 -2.02 3.49
N LYS A 124 9.36 -2.57 2.82
CA LYS A 124 10.20 -3.64 3.39
C LYS A 124 10.91 -3.20 4.67
N ARG A 125 11.41 -1.97 4.70
CA ARG A 125 12.01 -1.41 5.94
C ARG A 125 10.97 -1.32 7.06
N ALA A 126 9.78 -0.81 6.78
CA ALA A 126 8.72 -0.72 7.77
C ALA A 126 8.30 -2.10 8.30
N ILE A 127 8.19 -3.11 7.43
CA ILE A 127 7.92 -4.50 7.83
C ILE A 127 9.02 -5.03 8.75
N LYS A 128 10.28 -4.76 8.42
CA LYS A 128 11.45 -5.17 9.22
C LYS A 128 11.43 -4.53 10.61
N ASP A 129 11.08 -3.26 10.68
CA ASP A 129 10.99 -2.54 11.95
C ASP A 129 9.84 -3.08 12.82
N VAL A 130 8.69 -3.43 12.24
CA VAL A 130 7.59 -4.12 12.96
C VAL A 130 8.04 -5.50 13.46
N SER A 131 8.76 -6.26 12.64
CA SER A 131 9.32 -7.56 13.04
C SER A 131 10.30 -7.42 14.21
N ASN A 132 11.15 -6.39 14.18
CA ASN A 132 12.07 -6.10 15.26
C ASN A 132 11.33 -5.74 16.57
N LYS A 133 10.27 -4.93 16.48
CA LYS A 133 9.42 -4.64 17.66
C LYS A 133 8.78 -5.91 18.22
N ASN A 134 8.36 -6.84 17.35
CA ASN A 134 7.73 -8.08 17.77
C ASN A 134 8.73 -9.01 18.48
N ILE A 135 9.93 -9.20 17.94
CA ILE A 135 10.94 -10.08 18.56
C ILE A 135 11.41 -9.57 19.92
N MET A 136 11.43 -8.24 20.13
CA MET A 136 11.80 -7.65 21.43
C MET A 136 10.83 -8.03 22.55
N LEU A 137 9.62 -8.45 22.24
CA LEU A 137 8.65 -8.91 23.22
C LEU A 137 8.98 -10.28 23.81
N LEU A 138 9.95 -11.02 23.25
CA LEU A 138 10.38 -12.32 23.78
C LEU A 138 10.87 -12.21 25.22
N ASP A 139 11.60 -11.16 25.55
CA ASP A 139 12.12 -10.93 26.92
C ASP A 139 10.96 -10.74 27.94
N ASP A 140 9.94 -9.98 27.57
CA ASP A 140 8.77 -9.79 28.42
C ASP A 140 7.90 -11.06 28.54
N TRP A 141 7.84 -11.84 27.47
CA TRP A 141 7.16 -13.13 27.48
C TRP A 141 7.88 -14.11 28.42
N GLN A 142 9.22 -14.19 28.38
CA GLN A 142 10.03 -15.01 29.27
C GLN A 142 9.78 -14.66 30.74
N LYS A 143 9.80 -13.37 31.08
CA LYS A 143 9.52 -12.89 32.45
C LYS A 143 8.14 -13.33 32.97
N LYS A 144 7.13 -13.35 32.09
CA LYS A 144 5.77 -13.78 32.45
C LYS A 144 5.55 -15.28 32.45
N ASN A 145 6.47 -16.04 31.86
CA ASN A 145 6.36 -17.49 31.68
C ASN A 145 7.55 -18.23 32.29
N PRO A 146 7.77 -18.17 33.62
CA PRO A 146 8.87 -18.89 34.25
C PRO A 146 8.77 -20.39 33.94
N GLY A 147 9.91 -21.03 33.68
CA GLY A 147 9.98 -22.44 33.24
C GLY A 147 10.06 -22.62 31.72
N TYR A 148 10.04 -21.53 30.93
CA TYR A 148 10.22 -21.56 29.47
C TYR A 148 11.55 -22.20 29.02
N ASP A 149 12.55 -22.25 29.90
CA ASP A 149 13.88 -22.79 29.69
C ASP A 149 14.02 -24.26 30.16
N LYS A 150 12.94 -24.82 30.77
CA LYS A 150 12.98 -26.18 31.28
C LYS A 150 12.67 -27.21 30.20
N TYR A 151 13.61 -28.13 29.98
CA TYR A 151 13.40 -29.26 29.07
C TYR A 151 12.13 -30.04 29.44
N ASN A 152 11.35 -30.44 28.45
CA ASN A 152 10.05 -31.12 28.60
C ASN A 152 8.91 -30.27 29.24
N ASP A 153 9.07 -28.97 29.40
CA ASP A 153 7.95 -28.09 29.76
C ASP A 153 7.25 -27.61 28.50
N ARG A 154 5.92 -27.64 28.47
CA ARG A 154 5.12 -27.10 27.34
C ARG A 154 5.46 -25.65 27.02
N LYS A 155 5.84 -24.86 28.02
CA LYS A 155 6.27 -23.46 27.80
C LYS A 155 7.57 -23.38 27.02
N ASN A 156 8.46 -24.34 27.17
CA ASN A 156 9.69 -24.41 26.39
C ASN A 156 9.39 -24.64 24.91
N ASP A 157 8.48 -25.56 24.58
CA ASP A 157 8.08 -25.82 23.19
C ASP A 157 7.43 -24.58 22.56
N ILE A 158 6.55 -23.89 23.29
CA ILE A 158 5.91 -22.64 22.84
C ILE A 158 6.98 -21.57 22.60
N TYR A 159 7.90 -21.40 23.53
CA TYR A 159 8.98 -20.42 23.43
C TYR A 159 9.87 -20.68 22.23
N LEU A 160 10.35 -21.91 22.04
CA LEU A 160 11.20 -22.26 20.92
C LEU A 160 10.51 -22.04 19.57
N LYS A 161 9.24 -22.45 19.47
CA LYS A 161 8.44 -22.20 18.26
C LYS A 161 8.27 -20.70 17.98
N MET A 162 7.94 -19.93 18.99
CA MET A 162 7.77 -18.49 18.91
C MET A 162 9.06 -17.79 18.51
N MET A 163 10.19 -18.15 19.14
CA MET A 163 11.50 -17.62 18.83
C MET A 163 11.89 -17.87 17.38
N VAL A 164 11.75 -19.09 16.88
CA VAL A 164 12.06 -19.45 15.48
C VAL A 164 11.22 -18.64 14.51
N GLN A 165 9.91 -18.53 14.76
CA GLN A 165 9.02 -17.77 13.88
C GLN A 165 9.28 -16.26 13.95
N ALA A 166 9.56 -15.71 15.13
CA ALA A 166 9.82 -14.29 15.32
C ALA A 166 11.13 -13.82 14.69
N MET A 167 12.13 -14.71 14.55
CA MET A 167 13.38 -14.43 13.82
C MET A 167 13.16 -14.16 12.33
N GLY A 168 12.03 -14.64 11.78
CA GLY A 168 11.67 -14.41 10.39
C GLY A 168 12.42 -15.31 9.41
N PRO A 169 12.52 -14.89 8.14
CA PRO A 169 13.09 -15.69 7.07
C PRO A 169 14.59 -15.97 7.28
N ALA A 170 15.01 -17.20 7.00
CA ALA A 170 16.38 -17.67 7.24
C ALA A 170 17.39 -17.23 6.16
N ASP A 171 16.93 -16.92 4.96
CA ASP A 171 17.76 -16.53 3.82
C ASP A 171 17.06 -15.53 2.90
N HIS A 172 17.79 -15.00 1.91
CA HIS A 172 17.27 -14.01 0.96
C HIS A 172 16.11 -14.51 0.08
N ILE A 173 16.06 -15.81 -0.21
CA ILE A 173 15.00 -16.40 -1.03
C ILE A 173 13.72 -16.43 -0.21
N ALA A 174 13.82 -16.91 1.02
CA ALA A 174 12.73 -16.90 1.99
C ALA A 174 12.28 -15.47 2.31
N GLU A 175 13.22 -14.53 2.50
CA GLU A 175 12.92 -13.11 2.74
C GLU A 175 12.11 -12.51 1.59
N LYS A 176 12.55 -12.69 0.35
CA LYS A 176 11.84 -12.17 -0.83
C LYS A 176 10.41 -12.75 -0.93
N ARG A 177 10.28 -14.06 -0.71
CA ARG A 177 8.99 -14.77 -0.74
C ARG A 177 8.05 -14.26 0.36
N ASP A 178 8.53 -14.16 1.57
CA ASP A 178 7.71 -13.85 2.74
C ASP A 178 7.34 -12.37 2.79
N PHE A 179 8.27 -11.49 2.46
CA PHE A 179 7.97 -10.05 2.33
C PHE A 179 6.99 -9.80 1.19
N GLY A 180 7.12 -10.50 0.04
CA GLY A 180 6.14 -10.41 -1.04
C GLY A 180 4.72 -10.76 -0.58
N LYS A 181 4.55 -11.79 0.25
CA LYS A 181 3.25 -12.16 0.83
C LYS A 181 2.71 -11.10 1.79
N ILE A 182 3.57 -10.56 2.67
CA ILE A 182 3.19 -9.50 3.62
C ILE A 182 2.78 -8.24 2.86
N ILE A 183 3.59 -7.79 1.90
CA ILE A 183 3.34 -6.61 1.06
C ILE A 183 1.99 -6.73 0.34
N ARG A 184 1.73 -7.90 -0.27
CA ARG A 184 0.44 -8.13 -0.96
C ARG A 184 -0.76 -8.03 -0.02
N ARG A 185 -0.65 -8.46 1.23
CA ARG A 185 -1.72 -8.32 2.24
C ARG A 185 -1.91 -6.87 2.63
N ILE A 186 -0.82 -6.13 2.86
CA ILE A 186 -0.87 -4.70 3.15
C ILE A 186 -1.52 -3.95 1.97
N ALA A 187 -1.06 -4.21 0.74
CA ALA A 187 -1.61 -3.60 -0.46
C ALA A 187 -3.12 -3.84 -0.62
N LYS A 188 -3.57 -5.09 -0.36
CA LYS A 188 -5.01 -5.43 -0.39
C LYS A 188 -5.83 -4.65 0.63
N ASN A 189 -5.28 -4.38 1.81
CA ASN A 189 -5.97 -3.64 2.88
C ASN A 189 -5.88 -2.11 2.74
N THR A 190 -5.07 -1.62 1.82
CA THR A 190 -4.85 -0.19 1.59
C THR A 190 -5.22 0.26 0.18
N ILE A 191 -5.97 -0.56 -0.55
CA ILE A 191 -6.42 -0.20 -1.89
C ILE A 191 -7.30 1.04 -1.85
N ILE A 192 -7.05 1.95 -2.79
CA ILE A 192 -7.86 3.17 -2.92
C ILE A 192 -9.16 2.80 -3.64
N GLU A 193 -10.29 3.03 -3.00
CA GLU A 193 -11.61 2.96 -3.60
C GLU A 193 -11.79 4.17 -4.52
N LYS A 194 -11.99 3.91 -5.81
CA LYS A 194 -12.19 4.95 -6.82
C LYS A 194 -13.70 5.12 -7.01
N GLU A 195 -14.27 6.05 -6.24
CA GLU A 195 -15.65 6.49 -6.44
C GLU A 195 -15.77 7.43 -7.65
#